data_c2b8f00e2a821677da49e6b07a1f7ad5
#
_entry.id   c2b8f00e2a821677da49e6b07a1f7ad5
#
_cell.length_a   1.000
_cell.length_b   1.000
_cell.length_c   1.000
_cell.angle_alpha   90.00
_cell.angle_beta   90.00
_cell.angle_gamma   90.00
#
_symmetry.space_group_name_H-M   'P 1'
#
loop_
_entity.id
_entity.type
_entity.pdbx_description
1 polymer ?
#
loop_
_entity_poly.entity_id
_entity_poly.type
_entity_poly.pdbx_seq_one_letter_code
_entity_poly.pdbx_strand_id
1 'polypeptide(L)'
;MQSVFLHEVEGAASLGGVSLTKIAQEFGTPLFVFSGDALRARVDEFVTAFGSEWPHFELMPSLKACPIIGVRALLTKLDCGCDVFGPGELEGALRAGVPPSRISVNGSIKDQAIIRKAIGLGARIVIDSPREASLVNRIARDLSTVARVMLRLKPDMSDVQATSDFAPDLRIADLTQRIKYGIPNSELADIAAMWSTLDTIQLVGFHSHMGRHTKDLGVWQAWVRAIAEKLLTLEPLLGDSQSPVVNIGGGFASVLDADLDVENRSGQTPSLSEFAKAICQSLREGLSDSKYSWSDWTLEIEPGRGLHSDTGLHLTTVRNIKNERSGAEQRWAEVDTSEVFLDLHGVPDECPLHFSCVSKRSTDSETHYDVVGLTCNAEMLSLDTALPELDIGDVLAIYPTGAYLEPMAANFNALPRPGSVMIDEGKARLIKRHETVDDVFARDIVE
;
A
#
# COMPACT_ATOMS: atom_id res chain seq x y z
N MET A 1 8.44 21.04 -8.30
CA MET A 1 7.51 20.18 -9.06
C MET A 1 6.12 20.27 -8.46
N GLN A 2 5.09 20.57 -9.24
CA GLN A 2 3.73 20.68 -8.68
C GLN A 2 3.21 19.26 -8.44
N SER A 3 2.78 18.95 -7.21
CA SER A 3 1.99 17.75 -6.94
C SER A 3 0.79 17.73 -7.89
N VAL A 4 0.48 16.58 -8.49
CA VAL A 4 -0.64 16.41 -9.44
C VAL A 4 -1.98 16.90 -8.86
N PHE A 5 -2.07 17.04 -7.53
CA PHE A 5 -3.31 17.36 -6.81
C PHE A 5 -3.27 18.67 -5.99
N LEU A 6 -2.09 19.29 -5.81
CA LEU A 6 -1.98 20.58 -5.16
C LEU A 6 -2.20 21.70 -6.19
N HIS A 7 -3.19 22.52 -5.98
CA HIS A 7 -3.51 23.66 -6.81
C HIS A 7 -3.39 24.95 -6.00
N GLU A 8 -3.00 26.02 -6.65
CA GLU A 8 -3.05 27.35 -6.08
C GLU A 8 -4.43 27.97 -6.39
N VAL A 9 -5.21 28.26 -5.33
CA VAL A 9 -6.49 28.96 -5.43
C VAL A 9 -6.36 30.26 -4.64
N GLU A 10 -6.59 31.41 -5.31
CA GLU A 10 -6.44 32.74 -4.72
C GLU A 10 -5.06 32.99 -4.06
N GLY A 11 -4.02 32.30 -4.56
CA GLY A 11 -2.66 32.42 -4.05
C GLY A 11 -2.37 31.64 -2.78
N ALA A 12 -3.23 30.70 -2.40
CA ALA A 12 -3.00 29.74 -1.33
C ALA A 12 -3.04 28.31 -1.85
N ALA A 13 -2.17 27.45 -1.31
CA ALA A 13 -2.18 26.04 -1.65
C ALA A 13 -3.48 25.38 -1.22
N SER A 14 -4.10 24.63 -2.12
CA SER A 14 -5.39 23.98 -1.91
C SER A 14 -5.35 22.54 -2.41
N LEU A 15 -6.17 21.70 -1.80
CA LEU A 15 -6.44 20.33 -2.21
C LEU A 15 -7.94 20.17 -2.40
N GLY A 16 -8.38 19.72 -3.58
CA GLY A 16 -9.81 19.62 -3.89
C GLY A 16 -10.59 20.92 -3.69
N GLY A 17 -9.97 22.08 -3.94
CA GLY A 17 -10.56 23.41 -3.75
C GLY A 17 -10.63 23.90 -2.30
N VAL A 18 -10.11 23.13 -1.32
CA VAL A 18 -10.06 23.52 0.11
C VAL A 18 -8.67 24.00 0.46
N SER A 19 -8.57 25.19 1.08
CA SER A 19 -7.29 25.76 1.52
C SER A 19 -6.65 24.91 2.61
N LEU A 20 -5.38 24.52 2.43
CA LEU A 20 -4.63 23.71 3.39
C LEU A 20 -4.34 24.47 4.70
N THR A 21 -4.17 25.79 4.63
CA THR A 21 -4.01 26.61 5.85
C THR A 21 -5.28 26.62 6.68
N LYS A 22 -6.47 26.66 6.06
CA LYS A 22 -7.74 26.53 6.78
C LYS A 22 -7.89 25.15 7.41
N ILE A 23 -7.49 24.09 6.72
CA ILE A 23 -7.46 22.73 7.28
C ILE A 23 -6.58 22.68 8.52
N ALA A 24 -5.35 23.21 8.46
CA ALA A 24 -4.45 23.26 9.59
C ALA A 24 -5.03 24.05 10.77
N GLN A 25 -5.73 25.17 10.51
CA GLN A 25 -6.38 25.97 11.54
C GLN A 25 -7.58 25.27 12.18
N GLU A 26 -8.39 24.56 11.39
CA GLU A 26 -9.62 23.92 11.87
C GLU A 26 -9.33 22.62 12.63
N PHE A 27 -8.40 21.79 12.13
CA PHE A 27 -8.15 20.44 12.65
C PHE A 27 -6.85 20.33 13.46
N GLY A 28 -6.00 21.37 13.45
CA GLY A 28 -4.68 21.35 14.09
C GLY A 28 -3.61 20.65 13.24
N THR A 29 -2.36 20.78 13.69
CA THR A 29 -1.18 20.07 13.17
C THR A 29 -0.44 19.38 14.32
N PRO A 30 0.36 18.30 14.06
CA PRO A 30 0.56 17.64 12.76
C PRO A 30 -0.69 16.86 12.32
N LEU A 31 -0.93 16.73 11.01
CA LEU A 31 -2.18 16.18 10.47
C LEU A 31 -1.98 15.47 9.14
N PHE A 32 -2.48 14.26 8.98
CA PHE A 32 -2.58 13.62 7.68
C PHE A 32 -3.82 14.10 6.92
N VAL A 33 -3.67 14.41 5.63
CA VAL A 33 -4.75 14.88 4.77
C VAL A 33 -4.82 14.00 3.52
N PHE A 34 -5.99 13.43 3.26
CA PHE A 34 -6.25 12.56 2.12
C PHE A 34 -7.20 13.23 1.13
N SER A 35 -6.96 13.06 -0.16
CA SER A 35 -7.84 13.53 -1.23
C SER A 35 -8.75 12.40 -1.70
N GLY A 36 -10.05 12.54 -1.50
CA GLY A 36 -11.05 11.62 -2.05
C GLY A 36 -11.08 11.66 -3.57
N ASP A 37 -10.95 12.85 -4.16
CA ASP A 37 -10.95 13.03 -5.62
C ASP A 37 -9.73 12.38 -6.26
N ALA A 38 -8.54 12.54 -5.66
CA ALA A 38 -7.32 11.86 -6.11
C ALA A 38 -7.45 10.34 -6.02
N LEU A 39 -8.04 9.84 -4.92
CA LEU A 39 -8.25 8.41 -4.74
C LEU A 39 -9.22 7.83 -5.79
N ARG A 40 -10.31 8.55 -6.13
CA ARG A 40 -11.21 8.18 -7.23
C ARG A 40 -10.45 8.11 -8.56
N ALA A 41 -9.69 9.15 -8.88
CA ALA A 41 -8.92 9.21 -10.12
C ALA A 41 -7.92 8.04 -10.24
N ARG A 42 -7.25 7.67 -9.15
CA ARG A 42 -6.33 6.52 -9.13
C ARG A 42 -7.06 5.19 -9.29
N VAL A 43 -8.22 5.01 -8.64
CA VAL A 43 -9.07 3.82 -8.84
C VAL A 43 -9.50 3.71 -10.30
N ASP A 44 -10.02 4.80 -10.89
CA ASP A 44 -10.47 4.85 -12.28
C ASP A 44 -9.32 4.52 -13.25
N GLU A 45 -8.11 5.00 -12.98
CA GLU A 45 -6.93 4.71 -13.79
C GLU A 45 -6.57 3.22 -13.76
N PHE A 46 -6.56 2.58 -12.58
CA PHE A 46 -6.33 1.12 -12.46
C PHE A 46 -7.43 0.33 -13.17
N VAL A 47 -8.70 0.66 -12.92
CA VAL A 47 -9.84 -0.05 -13.50
C VAL A 47 -9.86 0.11 -15.02
N THR A 48 -9.56 1.30 -15.55
CA THR A 48 -9.48 1.54 -17.00
C THR A 48 -8.33 0.78 -17.62
N ALA A 49 -7.12 0.85 -17.04
CA ALA A 49 -5.94 0.23 -17.59
C ALA A 49 -6.07 -1.30 -17.65
N PHE A 50 -6.41 -1.93 -16.53
CA PHE A 50 -6.52 -3.40 -16.48
C PHE A 50 -7.84 -3.93 -17.07
N GLY A 51 -8.94 -3.23 -16.87
CA GLY A 51 -10.25 -3.61 -17.42
C GLY A 51 -10.31 -3.55 -18.95
N SER A 52 -9.50 -2.69 -19.60
CA SER A 52 -9.36 -2.69 -21.07
C SER A 52 -8.60 -3.90 -21.61
N GLU A 53 -7.75 -4.52 -20.79
CA GLU A 53 -6.92 -5.68 -21.17
C GLU A 53 -7.50 -7.01 -20.68
N TRP A 54 -8.34 -7.02 -19.63
CA TRP A 54 -8.87 -8.24 -19.03
C TRP A 54 -10.37 -8.12 -18.70
N PRO A 55 -11.25 -8.94 -19.27
CA PRO A 55 -12.71 -8.76 -19.18
C PRO A 55 -13.27 -8.93 -17.76
N HIS A 56 -12.66 -9.81 -16.97
CA HIS A 56 -13.04 -10.04 -15.57
C HIS A 56 -11.92 -9.56 -14.66
N PHE A 57 -11.91 -8.26 -14.39
CA PHE A 57 -10.90 -7.60 -13.55
C PHE A 57 -11.50 -7.14 -12.23
N GLU A 58 -10.81 -7.40 -11.12
CA GLU A 58 -11.16 -6.89 -9.79
C GLU A 58 -9.97 -6.18 -9.13
N LEU A 59 -10.23 -4.98 -8.62
CA LEU A 59 -9.27 -4.21 -7.85
C LEU A 59 -9.46 -4.53 -6.36
N MET A 60 -8.38 -5.05 -5.71
CA MET A 60 -8.37 -5.53 -4.33
C MET A 60 -7.36 -4.74 -3.48
N PRO A 61 -7.50 -3.42 -3.28
CA PRO A 61 -6.50 -2.61 -2.58
C PRO A 61 -6.11 -3.20 -1.24
N SER A 62 -4.79 -3.24 -0.98
CA SER A 62 -4.24 -3.78 0.25
C SER A 62 -4.43 -2.81 1.42
N LEU A 63 -5.13 -3.25 2.48
CA LEU A 63 -5.48 -2.39 3.61
C LEU A 63 -4.26 -1.89 4.39
N LYS A 64 -3.18 -2.67 4.45
CA LYS A 64 -1.92 -2.28 5.15
C LYS A 64 -1.33 -0.96 4.69
N ALA A 65 -1.59 -0.57 3.42
CA ALA A 65 -1.05 0.68 2.88
C ALA A 65 -1.73 1.90 3.49
N CYS A 66 -3.05 1.83 3.75
CA CYS A 66 -3.82 2.88 4.40
C CYS A 66 -5.02 2.25 5.14
N PRO A 67 -4.88 1.89 6.42
CA PRO A 67 -5.92 1.17 7.18
C PRO A 67 -6.99 2.09 7.76
N ILE A 68 -7.03 3.36 7.34
CA ILE A 68 -8.00 4.33 7.82
C ILE A 68 -9.39 3.97 7.28
N ILE A 69 -10.32 3.70 8.19
CA ILE A 69 -11.68 3.23 7.84
C ILE A 69 -12.39 4.19 6.89
N GLY A 70 -12.22 5.51 7.05
CA GLY A 70 -12.84 6.51 6.18
C GLY A 70 -12.33 6.44 4.73
N VAL A 71 -11.02 6.20 4.53
CA VAL A 71 -10.41 5.98 3.20
C VAL A 71 -10.90 4.65 2.62
N ARG A 72 -10.87 3.58 3.40
CA ARG A 72 -11.35 2.26 2.96
C ARG A 72 -12.83 2.29 2.57
N ALA A 73 -13.68 3.00 3.33
CA ALA A 73 -15.10 3.13 3.02
C ALA A 73 -15.36 3.82 1.68
N LEU A 74 -14.51 4.77 1.28
CA LEU A 74 -14.57 5.35 -0.06
C LEU A 74 -14.23 4.31 -1.13
N LEU A 75 -13.16 3.55 -0.96
CA LEU A 75 -12.81 2.45 -1.88
C LEU A 75 -13.91 1.39 -1.98
N THR A 76 -14.61 1.09 -0.89
CA THR A 76 -15.77 0.19 -0.90
C THR A 76 -16.90 0.74 -1.79
N LYS A 77 -17.17 2.05 -1.71
CA LYS A 77 -18.18 2.72 -2.57
C LYS A 77 -17.75 2.75 -4.05
N LEU A 78 -16.47 2.68 -4.32
CA LEU A 78 -15.89 2.58 -5.68
C LEU A 78 -15.79 1.12 -6.15
N ASP A 79 -16.53 0.22 -5.52
CA ASP A 79 -16.59 -1.20 -5.87
C ASP A 79 -15.25 -1.95 -5.81
N CYS A 80 -14.34 -1.54 -4.92
CA CYS A 80 -13.09 -2.26 -4.68
C CYS A 80 -13.27 -3.37 -3.65
N GLY A 81 -12.71 -4.56 -3.92
CA GLY A 81 -12.51 -5.60 -2.91
C GLY A 81 -11.42 -5.21 -1.89
N CYS A 82 -10.92 -6.14 -1.10
CA CYS A 82 -9.92 -5.84 -0.08
C CYS A 82 -8.98 -7.01 0.19
N ASP A 83 -7.67 -6.76 0.11
CA ASP A 83 -6.65 -7.61 0.70
C ASP A 83 -6.43 -7.22 2.17
N VAL A 84 -6.45 -8.20 3.05
CA VAL A 84 -6.22 -8.03 4.49
C VAL A 84 -5.23 -9.06 5.02
N PHE A 85 -4.42 -8.67 6.01
CA PHE A 85 -3.30 -9.49 6.47
C PHE A 85 -3.42 -9.98 7.93
N GLY A 86 -4.36 -9.48 8.68
CA GLY A 86 -4.49 -9.83 10.09
C GLY A 86 -5.87 -9.50 10.67
N PRO A 87 -6.11 -9.83 11.94
CA PRO A 87 -7.41 -9.64 12.57
C PRO A 87 -7.87 -8.18 12.61
N GLY A 88 -6.95 -7.24 12.82
CA GLY A 88 -7.24 -5.81 12.82
C GLY A 88 -7.67 -5.31 11.45
N GLU A 89 -6.96 -5.74 10.39
CA GLU A 89 -7.31 -5.37 9.02
C GLU A 89 -8.65 -6.01 8.58
N LEU A 90 -8.91 -7.27 8.94
CA LEU A 90 -10.21 -7.90 8.68
C LEU A 90 -11.35 -7.11 9.35
N GLU A 91 -11.17 -6.71 10.60
CA GLU A 91 -12.15 -5.88 11.30
C GLU A 91 -12.32 -4.51 10.66
N GLY A 92 -11.20 -3.87 10.26
CA GLY A 92 -11.19 -2.58 9.55
C GLY A 92 -11.96 -2.64 8.23
N ALA A 93 -11.75 -3.70 7.42
CA ALA A 93 -12.47 -3.93 6.18
C ALA A 93 -13.98 -4.07 6.41
N LEU A 94 -14.38 -4.85 7.42
CA LEU A 94 -15.79 -5.03 7.78
C LEU A 94 -16.44 -3.70 8.23
N ARG A 95 -15.77 -2.92 9.07
CA ARG A 95 -16.25 -1.59 9.51
C ARG A 95 -16.34 -0.59 8.37
N ALA A 96 -15.50 -0.74 7.35
CA ALA A 96 -15.57 0.06 6.13
C ALA A 96 -16.65 -0.41 5.14
N GLY A 97 -17.44 -1.45 5.49
CA GLY A 97 -18.54 -1.96 4.70
C GLY A 97 -18.13 -2.86 3.53
N VAL A 98 -16.91 -3.40 3.53
CA VAL A 98 -16.48 -4.35 2.48
C VAL A 98 -17.29 -5.62 2.61
N PRO A 99 -17.97 -6.09 1.54
CA PRO A 99 -18.67 -7.37 1.57
C PRO A 99 -17.68 -8.50 1.87
N PRO A 100 -17.94 -9.40 2.82
CA PRO A 100 -17.00 -10.46 3.18
C PRO A 100 -16.59 -11.35 2.00
N SER A 101 -17.47 -11.59 1.04
CA SER A 101 -17.16 -12.34 -0.19
C SER A 101 -16.09 -11.70 -1.08
N ARG A 102 -15.83 -10.39 -0.87
CA ARG A 102 -14.81 -9.61 -1.58
C ARG A 102 -13.59 -9.29 -0.70
N ILE A 103 -13.42 -10.02 0.40
CA ILE A 103 -12.23 -9.95 1.26
C ILE A 103 -11.35 -11.17 1.01
N SER A 104 -10.06 -10.95 0.81
CA SER A 104 -9.02 -11.95 0.72
C SER A 104 -8.12 -11.87 1.95
N VAL A 105 -8.08 -12.94 2.77
CA VAL A 105 -7.28 -12.98 4.00
C VAL A 105 -5.95 -13.63 3.70
N ASN A 106 -4.91 -12.79 3.60
CA ASN A 106 -3.52 -13.16 3.39
C ASN A 106 -2.75 -13.38 4.69
N GLY A 107 -1.48 -13.73 4.59
CA GLY A 107 -0.54 -13.91 5.71
C GLY A 107 0.04 -15.31 5.79
N SER A 108 1.33 -15.41 6.12
CA SER A 108 2.03 -16.70 6.31
C SER A 108 1.73 -17.36 7.66
N ILE A 109 1.20 -16.58 8.62
CA ILE A 109 0.75 -17.07 9.92
C ILE A 109 -0.65 -16.50 10.16
N LYS A 110 -1.65 -17.37 10.15
CA LYS A 110 -3.02 -17.06 10.52
C LYS A 110 -3.40 -17.94 11.71
N ASP A 111 -3.82 -17.34 12.82
CA ASP A 111 -4.30 -18.11 13.97
C ASP A 111 -5.71 -18.68 13.70
N GLN A 112 -6.13 -19.61 14.59
CA GLN A 112 -7.43 -20.26 14.42
C GLN A 112 -8.61 -19.27 14.53
N ALA A 113 -8.44 -18.17 15.26
CA ALA A 113 -9.52 -17.21 15.48
C ALA A 113 -9.81 -16.42 14.19
N ILE A 114 -8.77 -15.94 13.50
CA ILE A 114 -8.96 -15.23 12.23
C ILE A 114 -9.47 -16.18 11.14
N ILE A 115 -8.95 -17.42 11.06
CA ILE A 115 -9.43 -18.43 10.10
C ILE A 115 -10.90 -18.72 10.34
N ARG A 116 -11.30 -19.00 11.59
CA ARG A 116 -12.69 -19.28 11.98
C ARG A 116 -13.61 -18.10 11.64
N LYS A 117 -13.19 -16.88 11.94
CA LYS A 117 -13.93 -15.65 11.63
C LYS A 117 -14.08 -15.47 10.13
N ALA A 118 -13.00 -15.62 9.36
CA ALA A 118 -13.03 -15.47 7.90
C ALA A 118 -13.98 -16.49 7.24
N ILE A 119 -13.88 -17.77 7.61
CA ILE A 119 -14.77 -18.83 7.10
C ILE A 119 -16.21 -18.55 7.46
N GLY A 120 -16.50 -18.21 8.72
CA GLY A 120 -17.86 -17.92 9.20
C GLY A 120 -18.52 -16.73 8.50
N LEU A 121 -17.72 -15.80 7.98
CA LEU A 121 -18.17 -14.65 7.19
C LEU A 121 -18.27 -14.93 5.68
N GLY A 122 -17.70 -16.04 5.20
CA GLY A 122 -17.58 -16.35 3.78
C GLY A 122 -16.45 -15.58 3.07
N ALA A 123 -15.50 -15.02 3.81
CA ALA A 123 -14.30 -14.43 3.26
C ALA A 123 -13.35 -15.51 2.71
N ARG A 124 -12.55 -15.16 1.72
CA ARG A 124 -11.60 -16.07 1.09
C ARG A 124 -10.29 -16.10 1.87
N ILE A 125 -9.68 -17.27 1.99
CA ILE A 125 -8.39 -17.46 2.67
C ILE A 125 -7.32 -17.81 1.66
N VAL A 126 -6.20 -17.10 1.70
CA VAL A 126 -5.01 -17.41 0.88
C VAL A 126 -4.09 -18.31 1.69
N ILE A 127 -4.01 -19.58 1.29
CA ILE A 127 -3.23 -20.63 1.95
C ILE A 127 -1.76 -20.48 1.58
N ASP A 128 -0.90 -20.49 2.59
CA ASP A 128 0.54 -20.24 2.47
C ASP A 128 1.39 -21.51 2.74
N SER A 129 0.77 -22.62 3.19
CA SER A 129 1.45 -23.90 3.43
C SER A 129 0.49 -25.09 3.47
N PRO A 130 0.98 -26.36 3.25
CA PRO A 130 0.15 -27.56 3.38
C PRO A 130 -0.46 -27.72 4.79
N ARG A 131 0.30 -27.37 5.82
CA ARG A 131 -0.20 -27.37 7.22
C ARG A 131 -1.40 -26.46 7.40
N GLU A 132 -1.36 -25.28 6.79
CA GLU A 132 -2.48 -24.33 6.85
C GLU A 132 -3.70 -24.86 6.11
N ALA A 133 -3.54 -25.51 4.94
CA ALA A 133 -4.61 -26.18 4.22
C ALA A 133 -5.35 -27.17 5.13
N SER A 134 -4.61 -28.02 5.84
CA SER A 134 -5.17 -28.97 6.80
C SER A 134 -5.91 -28.27 7.95
N LEU A 135 -5.37 -27.16 8.44
CA LEU A 135 -6.00 -26.38 9.53
C LEU A 135 -7.31 -25.73 9.06
N VAL A 136 -7.31 -25.11 7.88
CA VAL A 136 -8.49 -24.48 7.27
C VAL A 136 -9.59 -25.53 7.04
N ASN A 137 -9.22 -26.70 6.47
CA ASN A 137 -10.14 -27.82 6.25
C ASN A 137 -10.81 -28.29 7.55
N ARG A 138 -10.02 -28.49 8.61
CA ARG A 138 -10.54 -28.89 9.93
C ARG A 138 -11.51 -27.84 10.49
N ILE A 139 -11.16 -26.56 10.44
CA ILE A 139 -12.00 -25.47 10.97
C ILE A 139 -13.28 -25.35 10.15
N ALA A 140 -13.21 -25.49 8.82
CA ALA A 140 -14.39 -25.46 7.96
C ALA A 140 -15.34 -26.62 8.28
N ARG A 141 -14.79 -27.82 8.55
CA ARG A 141 -15.58 -29.00 8.99
C ARG A 141 -16.26 -28.73 10.34
N ASP A 142 -15.52 -28.16 11.32
CA ASP A 142 -16.10 -27.79 12.63
C ASP A 142 -17.25 -26.79 12.50
N LEU A 143 -17.20 -25.92 11.49
CA LEU A 143 -18.22 -24.93 11.18
C LEU A 143 -19.34 -25.49 10.27
N SER A 144 -19.25 -26.75 9.84
CA SER A 144 -20.18 -27.39 8.89
C SER A 144 -20.39 -26.56 7.62
N THR A 145 -19.28 -26.01 7.07
CA THR A 145 -19.28 -25.18 5.86
C THR A 145 -18.10 -25.52 4.96
N VAL A 146 -18.09 -24.96 3.75
CA VAL A 146 -16.98 -25.06 2.81
C VAL A 146 -16.23 -23.74 2.76
N ALA A 147 -14.93 -23.76 3.06
CA ALA A 147 -14.08 -22.58 2.98
C ALA A 147 -13.61 -22.36 1.53
N ARG A 148 -13.78 -21.13 1.02
CA ARG A 148 -13.22 -20.71 -0.26
C ARG A 148 -11.76 -20.34 -0.06
N VAL A 149 -10.85 -20.95 -0.82
CA VAL A 149 -9.41 -20.76 -0.64
C VAL A 149 -8.69 -20.47 -1.96
N MET A 150 -7.56 -19.78 -1.86
CA MET A 150 -6.55 -19.68 -2.90
C MET A 150 -5.23 -20.29 -2.40
N LEU A 151 -4.40 -20.77 -3.30
CA LEU A 151 -3.04 -21.17 -2.98
C LEU A 151 -2.07 -20.06 -3.32
N ARG A 152 -1.23 -19.67 -2.36
CA ARG A 152 -0.18 -18.67 -2.61
C ARG A 152 1.03 -19.34 -3.22
N LEU A 153 1.28 -19.04 -4.48
CA LEU A 153 2.38 -19.59 -5.25
C LEU A 153 3.65 -18.77 -5.05
N LYS A 154 4.76 -19.45 -4.99
CA LYS A 154 6.11 -18.88 -5.07
C LYS A 154 6.68 -19.18 -6.46
N PRO A 155 6.69 -18.21 -7.39
CA PRO A 155 7.17 -18.42 -8.74
C PRO A 155 8.68 -18.66 -8.75
N ASP A 156 9.15 -19.40 -9.72
CA ASP A 156 10.57 -19.59 -9.97
C ASP A 156 11.08 -18.46 -10.87
N MET A 157 11.98 -17.66 -10.32
CA MET A 157 12.59 -16.51 -10.99
C MET A 157 14.09 -16.73 -11.23
N SER A 158 14.59 -17.97 -11.13
CA SER A 158 16.02 -18.29 -11.17
C SER A 158 16.73 -17.76 -12.42
N ASP A 159 16.04 -17.70 -13.55
CA ASP A 159 16.58 -17.22 -14.84
C ASP A 159 16.61 -15.67 -14.93
N VAL A 160 15.95 -14.97 -14.01
CA VAL A 160 15.92 -13.50 -13.98
C VAL A 160 17.19 -12.97 -13.32
N GLN A 161 18.02 -12.26 -14.10
CA GLN A 161 19.28 -11.67 -13.63
C GLN A 161 19.12 -10.27 -13.05
N ALA A 162 17.95 -9.64 -13.23
CA ALA A 162 17.69 -8.28 -12.75
C ALA A 162 17.85 -8.19 -11.23
N THR A 163 18.40 -7.07 -10.79
CA THR A 163 18.51 -6.69 -9.38
C THR A 163 17.33 -5.83 -8.95
N SER A 164 17.09 -5.74 -7.64
CA SER A 164 16.05 -4.88 -7.11
C SER A 164 16.43 -3.41 -7.25
N ASP A 165 15.47 -2.56 -7.66
CA ASP A 165 15.64 -1.11 -7.72
C ASP A 165 15.99 -0.52 -6.33
N PHE A 166 15.56 -1.19 -5.26
CA PHE A 166 15.76 -0.78 -3.86
C PHE A 166 16.89 -1.50 -3.12
N ALA A 167 17.47 -2.52 -3.74
CA ALA A 167 18.60 -3.27 -3.20
C ALA A 167 19.48 -3.75 -4.37
N PRO A 168 20.26 -2.84 -4.98
CA PRO A 168 20.98 -3.12 -6.24
C PRO A 168 21.94 -4.29 -6.16
N ASP A 169 22.39 -4.65 -4.96
CA ASP A 169 23.27 -5.80 -4.72
C ASP A 169 22.55 -7.14 -4.65
N LEU A 170 21.19 -7.11 -4.65
CA LEU A 170 20.36 -8.31 -4.52
C LEU A 170 19.56 -8.57 -5.80
N ARG A 171 19.71 -9.78 -6.35
CA ARG A 171 18.88 -10.21 -7.47
C ARG A 171 17.43 -10.42 -7.02
N ILE A 172 16.48 -10.05 -7.85
CA ILE A 172 15.05 -10.24 -7.59
C ILE A 172 14.75 -11.74 -7.37
N ALA A 173 15.40 -12.62 -8.11
CA ALA A 173 15.29 -14.07 -7.93
C ALA A 173 15.64 -14.52 -6.49
N ASP A 174 16.75 -14.02 -5.95
CA ASP A 174 17.20 -14.37 -4.59
C ASP A 174 16.24 -13.80 -3.53
N LEU A 175 15.76 -12.57 -3.71
CA LEU A 175 14.77 -11.95 -2.84
C LEU A 175 13.48 -12.78 -2.83
N THR A 176 12.95 -13.15 -4.00
CA THR A 176 11.71 -13.93 -4.13
C THR A 176 11.80 -15.28 -3.45
N GLN A 177 12.97 -15.94 -3.51
CA GLN A 177 13.19 -17.21 -2.82
C GLN A 177 13.32 -17.09 -1.32
N ARG A 178 13.96 -16.01 -0.82
CA ARG A 178 14.21 -15.79 0.61
C ARG A 178 13.00 -15.32 1.40
N ILE A 179 12.04 -14.66 0.77
CA ILE A 179 10.83 -14.21 1.46
C ILE A 179 10.05 -15.40 2.02
N LYS A 180 9.47 -15.19 3.21
CA LYS A 180 8.73 -16.24 3.94
C LYS A 180 7.39 -16.64 3.30
N TYR A 181 6.90 -15.88 2.34
CA TYR A 181 5.56 -16.03 1.78
C TYR A 181 5.51 -16.99 0.61
N GLY A 182 4.36 -17.68 0.50
CA GLY A 182 4.04 -18.61 -0.58
C GLY A 182 4.52 -20.03 -0.28
N ILE A 183 3.77 -21.00 -0.78
CA ILE A 183 4.07 -22.43 -0.66
C ILE A 183 5.40 -22.70 -1.34
N PRO A 184 6.39 -23.25 -0.63
CA PRO A 184 7.67 -23.65 -1.24
C PRO A 184 7.47 -24.58 -2.42
N ASN A 185 8.25 -24.42 -3.49
CA ASN A 185 8.15 -25.27 -4.67
C ASN A 185 8.31 -26.77 -4.33
N SER A 186 9.13 -27.10 -3.32
CA SER A 186 9.30 -28.46 -2.81
C SER A 186 8.04 -29.06 -2.15
N GLU A 187 7.11 -28.23 -1.70
CA GLU A 187 5.87 -28.64 -1.01
C GLU A 187 4.64 -28.65 -1.92
N LEU A 188 4.77 -28.23 -3.20
CA LEU A 188 3.64 -28.18 -4.13
C LEU A 188 3.09 -29.58 -4.45
N ALA A 189 3.97 -30.58 -4.57
CA ALA A 189 3.56 -31.98 -4.78
C ALA A 189 2.81 -32.54 -3.56
N ASP A 190 3.22 -32.17 -2.35
CA ASP A 190 2.59 -32.63 -1.11
C ASP A 190 1.17 -32.05 -0.99
N ILE A 191 0.98 -30.75 -1.29
CA ILE A 191 -0.36 -30.15 -1.27
C ILE A 191 -1.27 -30.74 -2.35
N ALA A 192 -0.74 -31.03 -3.53
CA ALA A 192 -1.50 -31.69 -4.59
C ALA A 192 -1.92 -33.12 -4.18
N ALA A 193 -1.02 -33.90 -3.58
CA ALA A 193 -1.30 -35.24 -3.13
C ALA A 193 -2.34 -35.31 -2.01
N MET A 194 -2.29 -34.36 -1.06
CA MET A 194 -3.24 -34.32 0.06
C MET A 194 -4.61 -33.72 -0.33
N TRP A 195 -4.72 -33.04 -1.48
CA TRP A 195 -5.91 -32.25 -1.83
C TRP A 195 -7.22 -33.06 -1.79
N SER A 196 -7.19 -34.32 -2.26
CA SER A 196 -8.37 -35.20 -2.22
C SER A 196 -8.88 -35.54 -0.82
N THR A 197 -8.09 -35.26 0.22
CA THR A 197 -8.49 -35.46 1.63
C THR A 197 -9.07 -34.19 2.28
N LEU A 198 -9.04 -33.08 1.56
CA LEU A 198 -9.48 -31.77 2.02
C LEU A 198 -10.90 -31.49 1.55
N ASP A 199 -11.88 -32.17 2.15
CA ASP A 199 -13.27 -32.27 1.71
C ASP A 199 -14.15 -31.06 2.04
N THR A 200 -13.66 -30.14 2.87
CA THR A 200 -14.38 -28.93 3.30
C THR A 200 -13.70 -27.62 2.88
N ILE A 201 -12.82 -27.71 1.88
CA ILE A 201 -12.26 -26.52 1.22
C ILE A 201 -12.52 -26.57 -0.28
N GLN A 202 -12.72 -25.41 -0.86
CA GLN A 202 -12.89 -25.22 -2.31
C GLN A 202 -11.79 -24.31 -2.81
N LEU A 203 -10.92 -24.81 -3.68
CA LEU A 203 -9.97 -23.98 -4.39
C LEU A 203 -10.71 -23.11 -5.41
N VAL A 204 -10.56 -21.80 -5.30
CA VAL A 204 -11.16 -20.85 -6.24
C VAL A 204 -10.12 -20.16 -7.12
N GLY A 205 -8.83 -20.33 -6.82
CA GLY A 205 -7.78 -19.71 -7.62
C GLY A 205 -6.41 -19.74 -6.97
N PHE A 206 -5.54 -18.93 -7.52
CA PHE A 206 -4.13 -18.83 -7.14
C PHE A 206 -3.73 -17.38 -6.87
N HIS A 207 -2.84 -17.21 -5.91
CA HIS A 207 -2.32 -15.92 -5.51
C HIS A 207 -0.79 -15.93 -5.63
N SER A 208 -0.21 -14.80 -5.97
CA SER A 208 1.23 -14.56 -5.84
C SER A 208 1.47 -13.07 -5.60
N HIS A 209 2.61 -12.75 -5.02
CA HIS A 209 2.99 -11.37 -4.80
C HIS A 209 4.51 -11.25 -4.87
N MET A 210 5.02 -10.53 -5.86
CA MET A 210 6.46 -10.33 -6.06
C MET A 210 7.07 -9.39 -5.01
N GLY A 211 6.31 -8.42 -4.54
CA GLY A 211 6.81 -7.30 -3.76
C GLY A 211 7.09 -6.08 -4.64
N ARG A 212 7.61 -5.02 -4.03
CA ARG A 212 8.02 -3.81 -4.74
C ARG A 212 9.53 -3.88 -4.99
N HIS A 213 9.95 -4.57 -6.05
CA HIS A 213 11.36 -4.76 -6.33
C HIS A 213 11.83 -4.09 -7.60
N THR A 214 10.92 -3.76 -8.52
CA THR A 214 11.30 -3.21 -9.82
C THR A 214 10.14 -2.56 -10.56
N LYS A 215 10.49 -1.59 -11.42
CA LYS A 215 9.60 -0.99 -12.43
C LYS A 215 9.80 -1.64 -13.81
N ASP A 216 10.76 -2.53 -13.98
CA ASP A 216 11.07 -3.20 -15.25
C ASP A 216 9.92 -4.11 -15.70
N LEU A 217 9.28 -3.75 -16.80
CA LEU A 217 8.17 -4.51 -17.37
C LEU A 217 8.59 -5.92 -17.82
N GLY A 218 9.84 -6.12 -18.24
CA GLY A 218 10.37 -7.43 -18.61
C GLY A 218 10.41 -8.38 -17.42
N VAL A 219 10.77 -7.87 -16.23
CA VAL A 219 10.74 -8.66 -14.99
C VAL A 219 9.29 -8.99 -14.60
N TRP A 220 8.36 -8.05 -14.72
CA TRP A 220 6.94 -8.30 -14.50
C TRP A 220 6.38 -9.38 -15.43
N GLN A 221 6.75 -9.32 -16.72
CA GLN A 221 6.37 -10.32 -17.70
C GLN A 221 6.93 -11.72 -17.36
N ALA A 222 8.21 -11.79 -16.97
CA ALA A 222 8.82 -13.05 -16.54
C ALA A 222 8.12 -13.63 -15.30
N TRP A 223 7.79 -12.78 -14.35
CA TRP A 223 7.12 -13.16 -13.13
C TRP A 223 5.71 -13.73 -13.37
N VAL A 224 4.87 -13.07 -14.19
CA VAL A 224 3.51 -13.58 -14.46
C VAL A 224 3.55 -14.87 -15.31
N ARG A 225 4.55 -15.05 -16.19
CA ARG A 225 4.77 -16.33 -16.88
C ARG A 225 5.12 -17.45 -15.90
N ALA A 226 6.01 -17.18 -14.93
CA ALA A 226 6.36 -18.15 -13.90
C ALA A 226 5.18 -18.50 -12.97
N ILE A 227 4.28 -17.56 -12.72
CA ILE A 227 3.01 -17.83 -12.01
C ILE A 227 2.14 -18.75 -12.85
N ALA A 228 1.92 -18.44 -14.12
CA ALA A 228 1.06 -19.22 -15.02
C ALA A 228 1.56 -20.67 -15.13
N GLU A 229 2.86 -20.89 -15.24
CA GLU A 229 3.48 -22.21 -15.27
C GLU A 229 3.18 -23.05 -14.02
N LYS A 230 3.31 -22.44 -12.83
CA LYS A 230 2.96 -23.10 -11.57
C LYS A 230 1.45 -23.33 -11.44
N LEU A 231 0.65 -22.36 -11.83
CA LEU A 231 -0.80 -22.44 -11.83
C LEU A 231 -1.29 -23.61 -12.68
N LEU A 232 -0.81 -23.78 -13.93
CA LEU A 232 -1.18 -24.87 -14.80
C LEU A 232 -0.91 -26.25 -14.18
N THR A 233 0.18 -26.39 -13.44
CA THR A 233 0.51 -27.62 -12.73
C THR A 233 -0.54 -27.99 -11.67
N LEU A 234 -1.15 -26.98 -11.02
CA LEU A 234 -2.12 -27.15 -9.94
C LEU A 234 -3.58 -26.93 -10.39
N GLU A 235 -3.81 -26.56 -11.63
CA GLU A 235 -5.13 -26.29 -12.19
C GLU A 235 -6.13 -27.45 -12.02
N PRO A 236 -5.72 -28.74 -12.11
CA PRO A 236 -6.63 -29.85 -11.84
C PRO A 236 -7.32 -29.80 -10.46
N LEU A 237 -6.71 -29.14 -9.49
CA LEU A 237 -7.27 -28.98 -8.13
C LEU A 237 -8.48 -28.02 -8.08
N LEU A 238 -8.67 -27.17 -9.08
CA LEU A 238 -9.82 -26.26 -9.18
C LEU A 238 -11.18 -26.99 -9.38
N GLY A 239 -11.12 -28.27 -9.80
CA GLY A 239 -12.34 -29.02 -10.10
C GLY A 239 -13.15 -28.36 -11.21
N ASP A 240 -14.48 -28.25 -10.98
CA ASP A 240 -15.42 -27.66 -11.94
C ASP A 240 -15.71 -26.17 -11.64
N SER A 241 -14.71 -25.42 -11.20
CA SER A 241 -14.85 -23.98 -10.98
C SER A 241 -15.33 -23.27 -12.25
N GLN A 242 -16.35 -22.43 -12.13
CA GLN A 242 -16.91 -21.67 -13.27
C GLN A 242 -16.09 -20.42 -13.59
N SER A 243 -15.40 -19.85 -12.60
CA SER A 243 -14.65 -18.60 -12.73
C SER A 243 -13.41 -18.68 -11.83
N PRO A 244 -12.32 -19.27 -12.29
CA PRO A 244 -11.10 -19.34 -11.51
C PRO A 244 -10.47 -17.95 -11.36
N VAL A 245 -9.73 -17.74 -10.27
CA VAL A 245 -9.11 -16.45 -9.94
C VAL A 245 -7.59 -16.57 -10.04
N VAL A 246 -6.97 -15.60 -10.67
CA VAL A 246 -5.52 -15.35 -10.56
C VAL A 246 -5.31 -13.97 -9.94
N ASN A 247 -4.73 -13.97 -8.73
CA ASN A 247 -4.36 -12.76 -8.03
C ASN A 247 -2.84 -12.61 -8.08
N ILE A 248 -2.40 -11.52 -8.69
CA ILE A 248 -0.98 -11.23 -8.87
C ILE A 248 -0.42 -10.27 -7.81
N GLY A 249 -1.20 -9.94 -6.77
CA GLY A 249 -0.76 -9.05 -5.70
C GLY A 249 -0.56 -7.60 -6.13
N GLY A 250 0.27 -6.91 -5.38
CA GLY A 250 0.64 -5.51 -5.62
C GLY A 250 2.09 -5.36 -6.07
N GLY A 251 2.67 -4.20 -5.75
CA GLY A 251 4.05 -3.87 -6.12
C GLY A 251 4.14 -2.76 -7.17
N PHE A 252 2.99 -2.23 -7.61
CA PHE A 252 2.94 -1.12 -8.58
C PHE A 252 3.55 0.14 -7.98
N ALA A 253 4.42 0.79 -8.77
CA ALA A 253 5.02 2.06 -8.42
C ALA A 253 3.98 3.19 -8.38
N SER A 254 4.25 4.23 -7.59
CA SER A 254 3.49 5.48 -7.67
C SER A 254 4.05 6.38 -8.77
N VAL A 255 3.28 7.40 -9.17
CA VAL A 255 3.75 8.40 -10.15
C VAL A 255 4.99 9.11 -9.64
N LEU A 256 5.04 9.42 -8.34
CA LEU A 256 6.16 10.10 -7.71
C LEU A 256 7.39 9.20 -7.47
N ASP A 257 7.27 7.88 -7.60
CA ASP A 257 8.44 7.00 -7.59
C ASP A 257 9.40 7.24 -8.79
N ALA A 258 8.98 7.99 -9.81
CA ALA A 258 9.84 8.38 -10.92
C ALA A 258 10.93 9.39 -10.53
N ASP A 259 10.65 10.23 -9.53
CA ASP A 259 11.57 11.30 -9.10
C ASP A 259 12.65 10.80 -8.12
N LEU A 260 12.56 9.52 -7.73
CA LEU A 260 13.44 8.88 -6.76
C LEU A 260 14.69 8.25 -7.35
N ASP A 261 14.82 8.33 -8.64
CA ASP A 261 15.98 7.74 -9.33
C ASP A 261 17.19 8.65 -9.20
N VAL A 262 17.80 8.63 -8.02
CA VAL A 262 19.01 9.41 -7.67
C VAL A 262 20.18 9.12 -8.62
N GLU A 263 20.13 8.00 -9.37
CA GLU A 263 21.19 7.59 -10.27
C GLU A 263 20.74 7.19 -11.68
N ASN A 264 19.51 7.53 -12.11
CA ASN A 264 18.95 7.14 -13.43
C ASN A 264 18.99 5.62 -13.72
N ARG A 265 18.90 4.77 -12.70
CA ARG A 265 19.05 3.32 -12.86
C ARG A 265 17.79 2.64 -13.38
N SER A 266 16.61 3.16 -13.06
CA SER A 266 15.33 2.51 -13.37
C SER A 266 14.56 3.14 -14.53
N GLY A 267 15.04 4.26 -15.06
CA GLY A 267 14.34 4.98 -16.12
C GLY A 267 12.99 5.55 -15.68
N GLN A 268 12.20 6.00 -16.62
CA GLN A 268 10.87 6.55 -16.37
C GLN A 268 9.92 5.46 -15.83
N THR A 269 9.12 5.77 -14.82
CA THR A 269 8.09 4.85 -14.30
C THR A 269 7.06 4.55 -15.40
N PRO A 270 6.83 3.27 -15.74
CA PRO A 270 5.81 2.92 -16.70
C PRO A 270 4.42 3.37 -16.24
N SER A 271 3.60 3.79 -17.18
CA SER A 271 2.19 4.06 -16.92
C SER A 271 1.44 2.78 -16.52
N LEU A 272 0.29 2.92 -15.85
CA LEU A 272 -0.55 1.77 -15.52
C LEU A 272 -1.03 1.02 -16.77
N SER A 273 -1.24 1.72 -17.89
CA SER A 273 -1.58 1.08 -19.17
C SER A 273 -0.45 0.23 -19.72
N GLU A 274 0.80 0.64 -19.55
CA GLU A 274 1.96 -0.17 -19.96
C GLU A 274 2.12 -1.40 -19.06
N PHE A 275 1.96 -1.24 -17.73
CA PHE A 275 1.91 -2.38 -16.81
C PHE A 275 0.79 -3.35 -17.17
N ALA A 276 -0.45 -2.87 -17.36
CA ALA A 276 -1.60 -3.69 -17.69
C ALA A 276 -1.38 -4.48 -18.98
N LYS A 277 -0.91 -3.80 -20.04
CA LYS A 277 -0.64 -4.44 -21.32
C LYS A 277 0.43 -5.52 -21.21
N ALA A 278 1.58 -5.21 -20.59
CA ALA A 278 2.69 -6.16 -20.44
C ALA A 278 2.29 -7.40 -19.61
N ILE A 279 1.63 -7.18 -18.48
CA ILE A 279 1.17 -8.22 -17.57
C ILE A 279 0.09 -9.09 -18.23
N CYS A 280 -0.98 -8.48 -18.73
CA CYS A 280 -2.10 -9.20 -19.29
C CYS A 280 -1.72 -9.98 -20.54
N GLN A 281 -0.87 -9.41 -21.40
CA GLN A 281 -0.36 -10.13 -22.56
C GLN A 281 0.42 -11.38 -22.13
N SER A 282 1.39 -11.25 -21.23
CA SER A 282 2.20 -12.37 -20.75
C SER A 282 1.40 -13.42 -19.99
N LEU A 283 0.36 -12.99 -19.26
CA LEU A 283 -0.53 -13.91 -18.56
C LEU A 283 -1.42 -14.69 -19.55
N ARG A 284 -1.96 -14.04 -20.60
CA ARG A 284 -2.70 -14.71 -21.69
C ARG A 284 -1.84 -15.77 -22.38
N GLU A 285 -0.61 -15.42 -22.70
CA GLU A 285 0.35 -16.35 -23.30
C GLU A 285 0.64 -17.54 -22.38
N GLY A 286 0.87 -17.26 -21.08
CA GLY A 286 1.14 -18.29 -20.08
C GLY A 286 -0.05 -19.21 -19.79
N LEU A 287 -1.28 -18.75 -20.01
CA LEU A 287 -2.51 -19.54 -19.84
C LEU A 287 -2.97 -20.26 -21.10
N SER A 288 -2.18 -20.26 -22.19
CA SER A 288 -2.57 -20.88 -23.45
C SER A 288 -2.90 -22.38 -23.35
N ASP A 289 -2.27 -23.08 -22.42
CA ASP A 289 -2.46 -24.53 -22.19
C ASP A 289 -3.48 -24.81 -21.05
N SER A 290 -4.12 -23.78 -20.49
CA SER A 290 -5.17 -23.94 -19.49
C SER A 290 -6.42 -24.63 -20.08
N LYS A 291 -7.09 -25.43 -19.27
CA LYS A 291 -8.42 -25.99 -19.64
C LYS A 291 -9.52 -24.92 -19.71
N TYR A 292 -9.29 -23.75 -19.09
CA TYR A 292 -10.15 -22.59 -19.17
C TYR A 292 -9.65 -21.63 -20.24
N SER A 293 -10.55 -20.96 -20.94
CA SER A 293 -10.14 -19.77 -21.70
C SER A 293 -9.55 -18.73 -20.76
N TRP A 294 -8.52 -18.00 -21.20
CA TRP A 294 -7.97 -16.90 -20.40
C TRP A 294 -9.06 -15.89 -19.99
N SER A 295 -10.09 -15.71 -20.83
CA SER A 295 -11.22 -14.83 -20.55
C SER A 295 -12.16 -15.32 -19.45
N ASP A 296 -12.08 -16.59 -19.05
CA ASP A 296 -12.88 -17.14 -17.95
C ASP A 296 -12.23 -16.88 -16.58
N TRP A 297 -10.95 -16.51 -16.58
CA TRP A 297 -10.22 -16.17 -15.37
C TRP A 297 -10.55 -14.75 -14.90
N THR A 298 -10.80 -14.61 -13.61
CA THR A 298 -10.80 -13.30 -12.97
C THR A 298 -9.38 -12.91 -12.61
N LEU A 299 -8.91 -11.76 -13.10
CA LEU A 299 -7.64 -11.16 -12.71
C LEU A 299 -7.86 -10.22 -11.52
N GLU A 300 -7.14 -10.45 -10.44
CA GLU A 300 -7.11 -9.56 -9.27
C GLU A 300 -5.73 -8.95 -9.09
N ILE A 301 -5.70 -7.69 -8.64
CA ILE A 301 -4.48 -7.01 -8.20
C ILE A 301 -4.68 -6.33 -6.85
N GLU A 302 -3.61 -6.22 -6.06
CA GLU A 302 -3.63 -5.70 -4.68
C GLU A 302 -2.75 -4.44 -4.54
N PRO A 303 -3.04 -3.33 -5.24
CA PRO A 303 -2.18 -2.17 -5.15
C PRO A 303 -2.22 -1.55 -3.76
N GLY A 304 -1.05 -1.21 -3.25
CA GLY A 304 -0.86 -0.42 -2.03
C GLY A 304 -0.31 0.97 -2.39
N ARG A 305 1.02 1.07 -2.53
CA ARG A 305 1.72 2.33 -2.82
C ARG A 305 1.21 3.01 -4.08
N GLY A 306 1.15 2.31 -5.20
CA GLY A 306 0.71 2.87 -6.48
C GLY A 306 -0.72 3.44 -6.48
N LEU A 307 -1.57 2.99 -5.55
CA LEU A 307 -2.92 3.53 -5.39
C LEU A 307 -2.99 4.68 -4.39
N HIS A 308 -2.27 4.59 -3.27
CA HIS A 308 -2.48 5.47 -2.12
C HIS A 308 -1.44 6.59 -2.01
N SER A 309 -0.18 6.38 -2.43
CA SER A 309 0.93 7.28 -2.11
C SER A 309 0.63 8.73 -2.42
N ASP A 310 0.22 8.99 -3.64
CA ASP A 310 0.01 10.34 -4.18
C ASP A 310 -1.33 10.96 -3.76
N THR A 311 -2.15 10.22 -3.02
CA THR A 311 -3.49 10.68 -2.59
C THR A 311 -3.49 11.33 -1.22
N GLY A 312 -2.34 11.39 -0.53
CA GLY A 312 -2.21 11.97 0.80
C GLY A 312 -1.00 12.87 0.96
N LEU A 313 -1.16 13.85 1.82
CA LEU A 313 -0.11 14.73 2.32
C LEU A 313 -0.18 14.85 3.85
N HIS A 314 0.89 15.38 4.45
CA HIS A 314 0.97 15.66 5.87
C HIS A 314 1.18 17.14 6.09
N LEU A 315 0.40 17.75 6.98
CA LEU A 315 0.55 19.16 7.37
C LEU A 315 1.27 19.27 8.70
N THR A 316 2.22 20.21 8.77
CA THR A 316 2.96 20.54 9.98
C THR A 316 3.15 22.04 10.10
N THR A 317 3.30 22.55 11.31
CA THR A 317 3.49 23.97 11.58
C THR A 317 4.91 24.23 12.08
N VAL A 318 5.55 25.29 11.56
CA VAL A 318 6.84 25.78 12.04
C VAL A 318 6.64 26.36 13.45
N ARG A 319 7.34 25.78 14.42
CA ARG A 319 7.25 26.16 15.84
C ARG A 319 8.43 26.98 16.31
N ASN A 320 9.58 26.83 15.65
CA ASN A 320 10.78 27.58 15.96
C ASN A 320 11.68 27.70 14.72
N ILE A 321 12.53 28.73 14.70
CA ILE A 321 13.55 28.92 13.67
C ILE A 321 14.87 29.25 14.36
N LYS A 322 15.92 28.52 14.05
CA LYS A 322 17.27 28.76 14.55
C LYS A 322 18.22 29.06 13.40
N ASN A 323 19.17 29.95 13.67
CA ASN A 323 20.20 30.31 12.70
C ASN A 323 21.59 30.20 13.35
N GLU A 324 22.50 29.43 12.76
CA GLU A 324 23.90 29.47 13.12
C GLU A 324 24.55 30.68 12.44
N ARG A 325 25.24 31.49 13.21
CA ARG A 325 25.86 32.75 12.74
C ARG A 325 27.36 32.69 12.64
N SER A 326 27.98 31.59 13.10
CA SER A 326 29.45 31.43 13.12
C SER A 326 29.86 30.34 12.13
N GLY A 327 30.32 30.72 10.93
CA GLY A 327 30.85 29.79 9.94
C GLY A 327 29.90 29.49 8.77
N ALA A 328 29.37 28.28 8.66
CA ALA A 328 28.36 27.96 7.66
C ALA A 328 27.04 28.61 8.05
N GLU A 329 26.38 29.28 7.10
CA GLU A 329 25.01 29.77 7.30
C GLU A 329 24.05 28.60 7.32
N GLN A 330 23.80 28.02 8.50
CA GLN A 330 22.86 26.93 8.67
C GLN A 330 21.59 27.45 9.34
N ARG A 331 20.43 27.03 8.83
CA ARG A 331 19.11 27.42 9.34
C ARG A 331 18.29 26.17 9.59
N TRP A 332 17.67 26.11 10.77
CA TRP A 332 16.74 25.03 11.13
C TRP A 332 15.33 25.55 11.23
N ALA A 333 14.40 24.87 10.54
CA ALA A 333 12.96 25.02 10.74
C ALA A 333 12.48 23.86 11.62
N GLU A 334 12.22 24.14 12.91
CA GLU A 334 11.70 23.15 13.85
C GLU A 334 10.18 23.08 13.72
N VAL A 335 9.66 21.91 13.35
CA VAL A 335 8.24 21.69 13.09
C VAL A 335 7.59 20.79 14.15
N ASP A 336 6.25 20.82 14.26
CA ASP A 336 5.49 20.02 15.21
C ASP A 336 5.19 18.58 14.78
N THR A 337 5.84 18.12 13.70
CA THR A 337 5.83 16.70 13.33
C THR A 337 7.14 16.01 13.68
N SER A 338 7.27 14.74 13.33
CA SER A 338 8.44 13.92 13.66
C SER A 338 8.64 12.82 12.61
N GLU A 339 9.88 12.36 12.48
CA GLU A 339 10.25 11.17 11.71
C GLU A 339 9.43 9.94 12.15
N VAL A 340 9.09 9.83 13.46
CA VAL A 340 8.32 8.69 13.98
C VAL A 340 6.85 8.69 13.55
N PHE A 341 6.34 9.81 13.03
CA PHE A 341 5.01 9.87 12.42
C PHE A 341 5.06 9.61 10.91
N LEU A 342 6.23 9.78 10.31
CA LEU A 342 6.45 9.68 8.87
C LEU A 342 7.28 8.44 8.47
N ASP A 343 7.58 7.55 9.44
CA ASP A 343 8.38 6.34 9.24
C ASP A 343 9.70 6.60 8.47
N LEU A 344 10.34 7.73 8.74
CA LEU A 344 11.57 8.10 8.05
C LEU A 344 12.79 7.29 8.48
N HIS A 345 12.71 6.55 9.59
CA HIS A 345 13.76 5.59 10.00
C HIS A 345 13.97 4.44 9.01
N GLY A 346 13.03 4.20 8.15
CA GLY A 346 13.06 3.12 7.18
C GLY A 346 12.79 3.57 5.77
N VAL A 347 12.67 4.90 5.53
CA VAL A 347 12.66 5.44 4.19
C VAL A 347 14.10 5.71 3.82
N PRO A 348 14.79 4.74 3.24
CA PRO A 348 16.01 5.05 2.54
C PRO A 348 15.65 6.07 1.48
N ASP A 349 16.61 6.53 0.75
CA ASP A 349 16.54 7.39 -0.42
C ASP A 349 15.45 6.99 -1.47
N GLU A 350 14.59 6.04 -1.14
CA GLU A 350 13.58 5.39 -1.97
C GLU A 350 12.27 6.17 -2.14
N CYS A 351 11.98 7.10 -1.27
CA CYS A 351 10.81 7.98 -1.39
C CYS A 351 11.10 9.33 -0.74
N PRO A 352 11.85 10.23 -1.40
CA PRO A 352 12.06 11.55 -0.86
C PRO A 352 10.70 12.20 -0.66
N LEU A 353 10.50 12.71 0.55
CA LEU A 353 9.36 13.54 0.84
C LEU A 353 9.66 14.95 0.32
N HIS A 354 8.70 15.53 -0.38
CA HIS A 354 8.75 16.91 -0.80
C HIS A 354 8.14 17.81 0.26
N PHE A 355 8.77 18.97 0.45
CA PHE A 355 8.31 19.98 1.40
C PHE A 355 7.91 21.23 0.65
N SER A 356 6.75 21.81 0.98
CA SER A 356 6.27 23.06 0.42
C SER A 356 5.61 23.92 1.49
N CYS A 357 5.92 25.20 1.54
CA CYS A 357 5.18 26.14 2.38
C CYS A 357 3.81 26.42 1.76
N VAL A 358 2.73 26.13 2.49
CA VAL A 358 1.35 26.31 2.01
C VAL A 358 0.68 27.58 2.56
N SER A 359 1.31 28.25 3.51
CA SER A 359 0.84 29.50 4.09
C SER A 359 1.37 30.76 3.35
N LYS A 360 2.37 30.59 2.49
CA LYS A 360 2.98 31.65 1.71
C LYS A 360 2.96 31.32 0.23
N ARG A 361 2.94 32.35 -0.61
CA ARG A 361 3.16 32.18 -2.05
C ARG A 361 4.62 31.83 -2.30
N SER A 362 4.85 30.96 -3.28
CA SER A 362 6.20 30.80 -3.83
C SER A 362 6.70 32.16 -4.33
N THR A 363 7.86 32.58 -3.84
CA THR A 363 8.53 33.80 -4.26
C THR A 363 9.81 33.41 -5.01
N ASP A 364 10.34 34.32 -5.82
CA ASP A 364 11.60 34.11 -6.57
C ASP A 364 12.82 34.05 -5.65
N SER A 365 12.68 34.32 -4.34
CA SER A 365 13.76 34.19 -3.35
C SER A 365 13.48 32.99 -2.45
N GLU A 366 14.33 31.99 -2.57
CA GLU A 366 14.32 30.80 -1.72
C GLU A 366 15.39 30.90 -0.63
N THR A 367 15.05 30.44 0.54
CA THR A 367 15.95 30.30 1.69
C THR A 367 16.07 28.82 2.00
N HIS A 368 17.27 28.35 2.27
CA HIS A 368 17.53 26.96 2.55
C HIS A 368 17.41 26.66 4.05
N TYR A 369 16.70 25.58 4.38
CA TYR A 369 16.47 25.13 5.75
C TYR A 369 16.72 23.62 5.87
N ASP A 370 17.32 23.23 7.00
CA ASP A 370 17.14 21.87 7.50
C ASP A 370 15.81 21.80 8.26
N VAL A 371 14.87 21.03 7.77
CA VAL A 371 13.58 20.83 8.46
C VAL A 371 13.76 19.70 9.46
N VAL A 372 13.50 20.01 10.74
CA VAL A 372 13.76 19.11 11.87
C VAL A 372 12.53 18.88 12.72
N GLY A 373 12.40 17.68 13.26
CA GLY A 373 11.27 17.26 14.06
C GLY A 373 11.39 17.61 15.55
N LEU A 374 10.41 17.15 16.32
CA LEU A 374 10.22 17.57 17.72
C LEU A 374 10.68 16.54 18.77
N THR A 375 11.18 15.36 18.37
CA THR A 375 11.62 14.35 19.35
C THR A 375 13.05 14.60 19.85
N CYS A 376 13.47 13.81 20.84
CA CYS A 376 14.84 13.89 21.35
C CYS A 376 15.90 13.27 20.41
N ASN A 377 15.48 12.64 19.31
CA ASN A 377 16.39 12.21 18.26
C ASN A 377 16.96 13.43 17.51
N ALA A 378 18.13 13.27 16.92
CA ALA A 378 18.67 14.26 16.00
C ALA A 378 17.93 14.15 14.65
N GLU A 379 16.65 14.43 14.67
CA GLU A 379 15.76 14.26 13.51
C GLU A 379 16.07 15.25 12.41
N MET A 380 16.36 14.72 11.22
CA MET A 380 16.48 15.49 9.99
C MET A 380 15.38 14.99 9.04
N LEU A 381 14.25 15.70 9.00
CA LEU A 381 13.14 15.36 8.10
C LEU A 381 13.50 15.68 6.65
N SER A 382 14.24 16.77 6.44
CA SER A 382 14.80 17.15 5.14
C SER A 382 16.00 18.05 5.34
N LEU A 383 17.01 17.93 4.49
CA LEU A 383 18.24 18.73 4.51
C LEU A 383 18.25 19.71 3.35
N ASP A 384 18.80 20.90 3.60
CA ASP A 384 19.05 21.93 2.59
C ASP A 384 17.81 22.22 1.69
N THR A 385 16.64 22.26 2.32
CA THR A 385 15.37 22.39 1.62
C THR A 385 15.11 23.84 1.24
N ALA A 386 14.94 24.11 -0.05
CA ALA A 386 14.60 25.42 -0.58
C ALA A 386 13.12 25.74 -0.30
N LEU A 387 12.88 26.74 0.55
CA LEU A 387 11.56 27.22 0.96
C LEU A 387 11.53 28.76 0.92
N PRO A 388 10.36 29.41 0.83
CA PRO A 388 10.31 30.86 1.06
C PRO A 388 10.82 31.18 2.46
N GLU A 389 11.20 32.43 2.72
CA GLU A 389 11.59 32.82 4.08
C GLU A 389 10.42 32.54 5.06
N LEU A 390 10.71 31.68 6.06
CA LEU A 390 9.70 31.15 6.99
C LEU A 390 9.55 32.06 8.21
N ASP A 391 8.33 32.08 8.74
CA ASP A 391 7.99 32.62 10.05
C ASP A 391 7.42 31.51 10.95
N ILE A 392 7.51 31.74 12.29
CA ILE A 392 6.83 30.87 13.25
C ILE A 392 5.32 30.94 13.00
N GLY A 393 4.68 29.78 12.87
CA GLY A 393 3.27 29.66 12.51
C GLY A 393 3.03 29.33 11.03
N ASP A 394 4.05 29.37 10.18
CA ASP A 394 3.91 28.91 8.80
C ASP A 394 3.58 27.44 8.75
N VAL A 395 2.78 27.05 7.78
CA VAL A 395 2.36 25.67 7.56
C VAL A 395 3.10 25.10 6.38
N LEU A 396 3.71 23.93 6.60
CA LEU A 396 4.35 23.14 5.55
C LEU A 396 3.49 21.93 5.21
N ALA A 397 3.41 21.60 3.92
CA ALA A 397 2.90 20.33 3.42
C ALA A 397 4.07 19.41 3.09
N ILE A 398 3.98 18.17 3.52
CA ILE A 398 4.94 17.09 3.27
C ILE A 398 4.23 16.04 2.44
N TYR A 399 4.77 15.64 1.30
CA TYR A 399 4.14 14.68 0.40
C TYR A 399 5.18 13.89 -0.42
N PRO A 400 4.83 12.67 -0.93
CA PRO A 400 3.55 11.96 -0.78
C PRO A 400 3.48 11.18 0.55
N THR A 401 2.36 11.23 1.26
CA THR A 401 2.23 10.53 2.55
C THR A 401 1.01 9.58 2.61
N GLY A 402 0.36 9.32 1.48
CA GLY A 402 -0.88 8.55 1.46
C GLY A 402 -0.74 7.05 1.72
N ALA A 403 0.47 6.48 1.63
CA ALA A 403 0.72 5.05 1.79
C ALA A 403 1.80 4.76 2.83
N TYR A 404 1.51 3.84 3.75
CA TYR A 404 2.40 3.25 4.78
C TYR A 404 2.82 4.18 5.92
N LEU A 405 2.88 5.50 5.75
CA LEU A 405 3.40 6.41 6.78
C LEU A 405 2.47 6.48 8.00
N GLU A 406 1.20 6.80 7.81
CA GLU A 406 0.22 6.87 8.92
C GLU A 406 0.11 5.55 9.72
N PRO A 407 -0.01 4.36 9.08
CA PRO A 407 -0.11 3.11 9.84
C PRO A 407 1.17 2.72 10.58
N MET A 408 2.32 3.23 10.19
CA MET A 408 3.61 2.95 10.83
C MET A 408 3.99 3.98 11.89
N ALA A 409 3.20 5.05 12.05
CA ALA A 409 3.42 6.07 13.07
C ALA A 409 3.48 5.46 14.48
N ALA A 410 4.49 5.89 15.26
CA ALA A 410 4.77 5.39 16.60
C ALA A 410 4.59 6.46 17.69
N ASN A 411 4.48 6.02 18.95
CA ASN A 411 4.39 6.90 20.11
C ASN A 411 5.75 7.10 20.81
N PHE A 412 6.84 7.22 20.03
CA PHE A 412 8.14 7.55 20.62
C PHE A 412 8.07 8.88 21.37
N ASN A 413 8.80 9.04 22.47
CA ASN A 413 8.69 10.15 23.43
C ASN A 413 7.27 10.31 24.03
N ALA A 414 6.45 9.26 24.01
CA ALA A 414 5.04 9.28 24.42
C ALA A 414 4.20 10.35 23.68
N LEU A 415 4.57 10.67 22.44
CA LEU A 415 3.84 11.65 21.63
C LEU A 415 2.53 11.04 21.12
N PRO A 416 1.40 11.74 21.25
CA PRO A 416 0.15 11.39 20.61
C PRO A 416 0.27 11.42 19.08
N ARG A 417 -0.21 10.37 18.40
CA ARG A 417 -0.16 10.30 16.95
C ARG A 417 -1.13 11.29 16.30
N PRO A 418 -0.78 11.82 15.11
CA PRO A 418 -1.62 12.76 14.37
C PRO A 418 -2.99 12.18 13.99
N GLY A 419 -3.96 13.08 13.84
CA GLY A 419 -5.25 12.77 13.26
C GLY A 419 -5.19 12.71 11.73
N SER A 420 -6.35 12.41 11.11
CA SER A 420 -6.47 12.35 9.66
C SER A 420 -7.78 12.98 9.17
N VAL A 421 -7.68 13.79 8.13
CA VAL A 421 -8.79 14.45 7.45
C VAL A 421 -8.90 13.93 6.03
N MET A 422 -10.10 13.78 5.50
CA MET A 422 -10.33 13.55 4.08
C MET A 422 -11.03 14.77 3.48
N ILE A 423 -10.50 15.26 2.37
CA ILE A 423 -11.13 16.25 1.51
C ILE A 423 -11.79 15.48 0.37
N ASP A 424 -13.10 15.60 0.25
CA ASP A 424 -13.90 14.89 -0.71
C ASP A 424 -15.02 15.80 -1.21
N GLU A 425 -15.14 15.98 -2.53
CA GLU A 425 -16.11 16.88 -3.16
C GLU A 425 -16.10 18.30 -2.55
N GLY A 426 -14.92 18.87 -2.37
CA GLY A 426 -14.73 20.21 -1.82
C GLY A 426 -15.05 20.37 -0.32
N LYS A 427 -15.19 19.28 0.42
CA LYS A 427 -15.47 19.31 1.85
C LYS A 427 -14.42 18.54 2.64
N ALA A 428 -13.90 19.17 3.70
CA ALA A 428 -13.03 18.53 4.66
C ALA A 428 -13.84 17.85 5.78
N ARG A 429 -13.43 16.63 6.16
CA ARG A 429 -14.02 15.93 7.29
C ARG A 429 -12.96 15.16 8.06
N LEU A 430 -13.04 15.17 9.37
CA LEU A 430 -12.21 14.32 10.23
C LEU A 430 -12.60 12.85 10.02
N ILE A 431 -11.63 12.02 9.69
CA ILE A 431 -11.82 10.57 9.48
C ILE A 431 -11.07 9.73 10.52
N LYS A 432 -10.12 10.35 11.23
CA LYS A 432 -9.44 9.78 12.38
C LYS A 432 -9.04 10.94 13.31
N ARG A 433 -9.43 10.91 14.56
CA ARG A 433 -9.04 11.97 15.51
C ARG A 433 -7.58 11.88 15.89
N HIS A 434 -7.00 12.96 16.35
CA HIS A 434 -5.71 12.94 17.04
C HIS A 434 -5.79 12.02 18.28
N GLU A 435 -4.70 11.35 18.60
CA GLU A 435 -4.58 10.73 19.92
C GLU A 435 -4.50 11.80 21.01
N THR A 436 -4.95 11.44 22.18
CA THR A 436 -4.70 12.17 23.42
C THR A 436 -3.59 11.49 24.22
N VAL A 437 -3.06 12.13 25.23
CA VAL A 437 -2.11 11.48 26.16
C VAL A 437 -2.74 10.23 26.81
N ASP A 438 -4.05 10.27 27.09
CA ASP A 438 -4.76 9.10 27.63
C ASP A 438 -4.80 7.92 26.65
N ASP A 439 -4.88 8.18 25.35
CA ASP A 439 -4.79 7.11 24.34
C ASP A 439 -3.41 6.44 24.33
N VAL A 440 -2.35 7.23 24.52
CA VAL A 440 -0.96 6.70 24.57
C VAL A 440 -0.80 5.71 25.70
N PHE A 441 -1.35 6.02 26.89
CA PHE A 441 -1.23 5.20 28.09
C PHE A 441 -2.44 4.28 28.33
N ALA A 442 -3.39 4.19 27.40
CA ALA A 442 -4.63 3.41 27.57
C ALA A 442 -4.44 1.91 27.88
N ARG A 443 -3.26 1.37 27.62
CA ARG A 443 -2.92 -0.04 27.86
C ARG A 443 -2.07 -0.25 29.12
N ASP A 444 -1.62 0.81 29.75
CA ASP A 444 -0.74 0.71 30.91
C ASP A 444 -1.56 0.38 32.16
N ILE A 445 -1.04 -0.50 32.98
CA ILE A 445 -1.64 -0.94 34.23
C ILE A 445 -0.71 -0.46 35.34
N VAL A 446 -1.24 0.34 36.27
CA VAL A 446 -0.56 0.74 37.48
C VAL A 446 -1.21 -0.03 38.63
N GLU A 447 -0.42 -0.87 39.33
CA GLU A 447 -0.86 -1.61 40.52
C GLU A 447 -0.94 -0.69 41.76
#